data_19858ddf3dd6807d00eb3ebedbabcd2f
#
_entry.id   19858ddf3dd6807d00eb3ebedbabcd2f
#
_cell.length_a   1.000
_cell.length_b   1.000
_cell.length_c   1.000
_cell.angle_alpha   90.00
_cell.angle_beta   90.00
_cell.angle_gamma   90.00
#
_symmetry.space_group_name_H-M   'P 1'
#
loop_
_entity.id
_entity.type
_entity.pdbx_description
1 polymer ?
#
loop_
_entity_poly.entity_id
_entity_poly.type
_entity_poly.pdbx_seq_one_letter_code
_entity_poly.pdbx_strand_id
1 'polypeptide(L)'
;MAENAGNAAIFCDLAGTLVRMDETRQLPLDARGNVIVELLPGVAEKLSPLRDHLIFVITNQAGIKRGRLTRKSVEAAIAELDRKLGDILSGWEICPHDDADQCACRKPKGGMIAELAQTFGVDLTSSLMVGDQEVDEQAARAAGVGRFVYAKDFFGWK
;
A
#
# COMPACT_ATOMS: atom_id res chain seq x y z
N MET A 1 -10.36 17.81 20.42
CA MET A 1 -9.71 17.16 21.35
C MET A 1 -8.44 16.55 20.90
N ALA A 2 -7.60 16.45 21.83
CA ALA A 2 -6.28 15.91 21.59
C ALA A 2 -6.34 14.53 20.97
N GLU A 3 -7.43 13.87 21.17
CA GLU A 3 -7.58 12.52 20.67
C GLU A 3 -7.42 12.43 19.17
N ASN A 4 -7.66 13.50 18.43
CA ASN A 4 -7.49 13.43 16.99
C ASN A 4 -6.03 13.44 16.58
N ALA A 5 -5.13 13.79 17.48
CA ALA A 5 -3.71 13.73 17.18
C ALA A 5 -3.22 12.30 16.96
N GLY A 6 -4.00 11.31 17.44
CA GLY A 6 -3.65 9.92 17.25
C GLY A 6 -4.03 9.34 15.92
N ASN A 7 -4.67 10.12 15.04
CA ASN A 7 -5.16 9.62 13.76
C ASN A 7 -4.14 9.73 12.64
N ALA A 8 -2.87 9.72 12.97
CA ALA A 8 -1.81 9.59 11.97
C ALA A 8 -1.80 8.17 11.41
N ALA A 9 -1.53 8.06 10.13
CA ALA A 9 -1.52 6.77 9.44
C ALA A 9 -0.21 6.56 8.69
N ILE A 10 0.07 5.28 8.43
CA ILE A 10 1.16 4.88 7.55
C ILE A 10 0.52 4.23 6.34
N PHE A 11 0.71 4.83 5.18
CA PHE A 11 0.23 4.29 3.91
C PHE A 11 1.40 3.57 3.24
N CYS A 12 1.17 2.35 2.79
CA CYS A 12 2.22 1.54 2.17
C CYS A 12 1.77 1.05 0.80
N ASP A 13 2.68 1.17 -0.20
CA ASP A 13 2.51 0.44 -1.44
C ASP A 13 2.70 -1.06 -1.17
N LEU A 14 2.31 -1.91 -2.12
CA LEU A 14 2.32 -3.35 -1.94
C LEU A 14 3.52 -4.02 -2.60
N ALA A 15 3.47 -4.25 -3.91
CA ALA A 15 4.54 -4.96 -4.63
C ALA A 15 5.79 -4.09 -4.71
N GLY A 16 6.92 -4.62 -4.27
CA GLY A 16 8.17 -3.87 -4.24
C GLY A 16 8.37 -3.05 -2.98
N THR A 17 7.35 -2.94 -2.13
CA THR A 17 7.43 -2.21 -0.86
C THR A 17 7.26 -3.15 0.33
N LEU A 18 6.18 -3.91 0.36
CA LEU A 18 5.92 -4.85 1.45
C LEU A 18 6.18 -6.29 1.04
N VAL A 19 5.90 -6.62 -0.20
CA VAL A 19 6.03 -7.99 -0.71
C VAL A 19 6.85 -8.01 -1.98
N ARG A 20 7.43 -9.18 -2.28
CA ARG A 20 8.24 -9.41 -3.47
C ARG A 20 7.38 -9.20 -4.73
N MET A 21 7.99 -8.60 -5.73
CA MET A 21 7.41 -8.47 -7.06
C MET A 21 8.24 -9.31 -8.05
N ASP A 22 7.63 -9.64 -9.19
CA ASP A 22 8.35 -10.35 -10.25
C ASP A 22 9.17 -9.35 -11.09
N GLU A 23 9.84 -9.87 -12.13
CA GLU A 23 10.69 -9.03 -12.99
C GLU A 23 9.91 -8.00 -13.80
N THR A 24 8.58 -8.16 -13.90
CA THR A 24 7.71 -7.16 -14.54
C THR A 24 7.12 -6.17 -13.55
N ARG A 25 7.59 -6.20 -12.30
CA ARG A 25 7.16 -5.34 -11.19
C ARG A 25 5.71 -5.59 -10.77
N GLN A 26 5.24 -6.80 -10.97
CA GLN A 26 3.88 -7.21 -10.60
C GLN A 26 3.93 -8.26 -9.50
N LEU A 27 2.78 -8.50 -8.87
CA LEU A 27 2.66 -9.59 -7.89
C LEU A 27 2.95 -10.91 -8.58
N PRO A 28 3.86 -11.73 -8.03
CA PRO A 28 4.19 -13.00 -8.68
C PRO A 28 3.05 -14.00 -8.53
N LEU A 29 2.90 -14.84 -9.53
CA LEU A 29 1.86 -15.88 -9.54
C LEU A 29 2.49 -17.26 -9.57
N ASP A 30 1.86 -18.23 -8.89
CA ASP A 30 2.24 -19.62 -9.01
C ASP A 30 1.63 -20.25 -10.27
N ALA A 31 1.87 -21.55 -10.46
CA ALA A 31 1.40 -22.27 -11.66
C ALA A 31 -0.14 -22.31 -11.74
N ARG A 32 -0.83 -22.08 -10.63
CA ARG A 32 -2.30 -22.08 -10.59
C ARG A 32 -2.90 -20.68 -10.72
N GLY A 33 -2.05 -19.64 -10.84
CA GLY A 33 -2.49 -18.27 -10.93
C GLY A 33 -2.75 -17.60 -9.60
N ASN A 34 -2.38 -18.24 -8.49
CA ASN A 34 -2.49 -17.63 -7.16
C ASN A 34 -1.31 -16.70 -6.89
N VAL A 35 -1.57 -15.60 -6.20
CA VAL A 35 -0.51 -14.67 -5.85
C VAL A 35 0.41 -15.30 -4.80
N ILE A 36 1.72 -15.24 -5.06
CA ILE A 36 2.72 -15.65 -4.10
C ILE A 36 3.03 -14.44 -3.21
N VAL A 37 2.81 -14.58 -1.90
CA VAL A 37 3.04 -13.50 -0.93
C VAL A 37 4.29 -13.81 -0.14
N GLU A 38 5.31 -13.00 -0.37
CA GLU A 38 6.59 -13.15 0.31
C GLU A 38 7.01 -11.78 0.82
N LEU A 39 7.12 -11.63 2.14
CA LEU A 39 7.51 -10.37 2.75
C LEU A 39 8.92 -10.00 2.35
N LEU A 40 9.13 -8.72 2.06
CA LEU A 40 10.48 -8.20 1.84
C LEU A 40 11.21 -8.06 3.17
N PRO A 41 12.55 -8.05 3.14
CA PRO A 41 13.34 -8.00 4.38
C PRO A 41 12.99 -6.80 5.24
N GLY A 42 12.90 -7.01 6.55
CA GLY A 42 12.70 -5.95 7.53
C GLY A 42 11.28 -5.44 7.64
N VAL A 43 10.36 -5.88 6.78
CA VAL A 43 9.00 -5.34 6.76
C VAL A 43 8.27 -5.66 8.06
N ALA A 44 8.27 -6.93 8.47
CA ALA A 44 7.59 -7.32 9.71
C ALA A 44 8.23 -6.64 10.91
N GLU A 45 9.54 -6.61 10.97
CA GLU A 45 10.28 -6.04 12.09
C GLU A 45 10.04 -4.54 12.24
N LYS A 46 9.88 -3.84 11.11
CA LYS A 46 9.70 -2.39 11.16
C LYS A 46 8.25 -2.01 11.43
N LEU A 47 7.29 -2.76 10.90
CA LEU A 47 5.88 -2.43 11.04
C LEU A 47 5.27 -2.92 12.34
N SER A 48 5.72 -4.05 12.88
CA SER A 48 5.14 -4.62 14.09
C SER A 48 5.12 -3.64 15.27
N PRO A 49 6.21 -2.89 15.54
CA PRO A 49 6.17 -1.90 16.63
C PRO A 49 5.20 -0.75 16.39
N LEU A 50 4.74 -0.58 15.15
CA LEU A 50 3.85 0.53 14.77
C LEU A 50 2.39 0.11 14.74
N ARG A 51 2.07 -1.07 15.26
CA ARG A 51 0.73 -1.65 15.18
C ARG A 51 -0.38 -0.84 15.82
N ASP A 52 -0.03 0.07 16.72
CA ASP A 52 -1.01 0.95 17.34
C ASP A 52 -1.39 2.13 16.46
N HIS A 53 -0.69 2.30 15.33
CA HIS A 53 -1.04 3.31 14.33
C HIS A 53 -1.99 2.69 13.31
N LEU A 54 -2.68 3.54 12.57
CA LEU A 54 -3.41 3.08 11.39
C LEU A 54 -2.40 2.74 10.30
N ILE A 55 -2.48 1.54 9.75
CA ILE A 55 -1.58 1.08 8.69
C ILE A 55 -2.43 0.63 7.51
N PHE A 56 -2.21 1.23 6.36
CA PHE A 56 -3.00 0.97 5.15
C PHE A 56 -2.11 0.53 4.00
N VAL A 57 -2.66 -0.31 3.14
CA VAL A 57 -2.05 -0.67 1.86
C VAL A 57 -2.80 0.06 0.75
N ILE A 58 -2.08 0.71 -0.15
CA ILE A 58 -2.65 1.30 -1.37
C ILE A 58 -1.86 0.78 -2.56
N THR A 59 -2.54 0.25 -3.57
CA THR A 59 -1.85 -0.46 -4.63
C THR A 59 -2.51 -0.28 -5.99
N ASN A 60 -1.69 0.02 -7.01
CA ASN A 60 -2.11 0.00 -8.41
C ASN A 60 -2.04 -1.44 -8.91
N GLN A 61 -3.16 -1.97 -9.42
CA GLN A 61 -3.22 -3.35 -9.90
C GLN A 61 -3.93 -3.42 -11.25
N ALA A 62 -3.34 -2.83 -12.28
CA ALA A 62 -3.90 -2.84 -13.62
C ALA A 62 -4.01 -4.26 -14.18
N GLY A 63 -3.32 -5.24 -13.60
CA GLY A 63 -3.48 -6.64 -13.96
C GLY A 63 -4.91 -7.14 -13.81
N ILE A 64 -5.70 -6.48 -12.95
CA ILE A 64 -7.13 -6.83 -12.81
C ILE A 64 -7.87 -6.50 -14.11
N LYS A 65 -7.68 -5.28 -14.61
CA LYS A 65 -8.31 -4.89 -15.89
C LYS A 65 -7.85 -5.79 -17.02
N ARG A 66 -6.59 -6.19 -17.02
CA ARG A 66 -6.00 -7.00 -18.09
C ARG A 66 -6.30 -8.48 -17.97
N GLY A 67 -7.02 -8.91 -16.94
CA GLY A 67 -7.42 -10.30 -16.76
C GLY A 67 -6.36 -11.20 -16.18
N ARG A 68 -5.20 -10.65 -15.76
CA ARG A 68 -4.14 -11.44 -15.13
C ARG A 68 -4.49 -11.78 -13.68
N LEU A 69 -5.19 -10.87 -13.01
CA LEU A 69 -5.59 -10.97 -11.62
C LEU A 69 -7.07 -10.66 -11.49
N THR A 70 -7.65 -11.00 -10.35
CA THR A 70 -8.98 -10.53 -9.99
C THR A 70 -8.84 -9.67 -8.73
N ARG A 71 -9.83 -8.79 -8.48
CA ARG A 71 -9.83 -8.03 -7.23
C ARG A 71 -9.78 -8.99 -6.03
N LYS A 72 -10.52 -10.09 -6.13
CA LYS A 72 -10.56 -11.09 -5.05
C LYS A 72 -9.20 -11.71 -4.79
N SER A 73 -8.41 -11.98 -5.85
CA SER A 73 -7.09 -12.56 -5.66
C SER A 73 -6.12 -11.56 -5.05
N VAL A 74 -6.25 -10.27 -5.36
CA VAL A 74 -5.42 -9.24 -4.74
C VAL A 74 -5.82 -9.05 -3.27
N GLU A 75 -7.13 -9.04 -2.99
CA GLU A 75 -7.60 -8.94 -1.60
C GLU A 75 -7.13 -10.13 -0.77
N ALA A 76 -7.14 -11.33 -1.35
CA ALA A 76 -6.64 -12.52 -0.67
C ALA A 76 -5.14 -12.40 -0.39
N ALA A 77 -4.39 -11.83 -1.32
CA ALA A 77 -2.95 -11.60 -1.12
C ALA A 77 -2.70 -10.60 0.02
N ILE A 78 -3.49 -9.53 0.09
CA ILE A 78 -3.36 -8.54 1.17
C ILE A 78 -3.74 -9.18 2.51
N ALA A 79 -4.77 -10.01 2.54
CA ALA A 79 -5.16 -10.73 3.75
C ALA A 79 -4.06 -11.69 4.22
N GLU A 80 -3.39 -12.36 3.28
CA GLU A 80 -2.27 -13.24 3.60
C GLU A 80 -1.09 -12.43 4.15
N LEU A 81 -0.80 -11.29 3.54
CA LEU A 81 0.22 -10.38 4.03
C LEU A 81 -0.10 -9.95 5.47
N ASP A 82 -1.34 -9.56 5.73
CA ASP A 82 -1.77 -9.11 7.05
C ASP A 82 -1.59 -10.21 8.08
N ARG A 83 -1.98 -11.44 7.72
CA ARG A 83 -1.78 -12.58 8.61
C ARG A 83 -0.31 -12.78 8.95
N LYS A 84 0.56 -12.65 7.94
CA LYS A 84 2.02 -12.78 8.16
C LYS A 84 2.60 -11.65 9.01
N LEU A 85 1.94 -10.48 9.00
CA LEU A 85 2.36 -9.34 9.82
C LEU A 85 1.78 -9.37 11.23
N GLY A 86 0.86 -10.28 11.52
CA GLY A 86 0.23 -10.37 12.84
C GLY A 86 -1.05 -9.57 12.96
N ASP A 87 -1.78 -9.39 11.86
CA ASP A 87 -3.08 -8.72 11.81
C ASP A 87 -3.01 -7.27 12.27
N ILE A 88 -2.16 -6.49 11.58
CA ILE A 88 -1.93 -5.09 11.95
C ILE A 88 -2.49 -4.09 10.94
N LEU A 89 -2.95 -4.55 9.77
CA LEU A 89 -3.48 -3.63 8.75
C LEU A 89 -4.86 -3.13 9.14
N SER A 90 -5.06 -1.83 8.96
CA SER A 90 -6.33 -1.17 9.26
C SER A 90 -7.28 -1.18 8.06
N GLY A 91 -6.74 -1.26 6.86
CA GLY A 91 -7.53 -1.31 5.64
C GLY A 91 -6.65 -1.23 4.42
N TRP A 92 -7.28 -1.22 3.25
CA TRP A 92 -6.56 -1.12 1.98
C TRP A 92 -7.45 -0.55 0.90
N GLU A 93 -6.81 -0.04 -0.17
CA GLU A 93 -7.48 0.37 -1.40
C GLU A 93 -6.72 -0.19 -2.57
N ILE A 94 -7.46 -0.69 -3.55
CA ILE A 94 -6.91 -1.29 -4.76
C ILE A 94 -7.43 -0.49 -5.95
N CYS A 95 -6.53 -0.02 -6.82
CA CYS A 95 -6.93 0.59 -8.08
C CYS A 95 -6.78 -0.46 -9.19
N PRO A 96 -7.87 -0.92 -9.78
CA PRO A 96 -7.81 -1.96 -10.83
C PRO A 96 -7.60 -1.42 -12.23
N HIS A 97 -7.47 -0.10 -12.37
CA HIS A 97 -7.43 0.57 -13.68
C HIS A 97 -6.02 0.73 -14.19
N ASP A 98 -5.90 1.00 -15.51
CA ASP A 98 -4.63 1.46 -16.08
C ASP A 98 -4.70 2.96 -16.34
N ASP A 99 -3.62 3.53 -16.89
CA ASP A 99 -3.53 4.98 -17.12
C ASP A 99 -4.60 5.48 -18.09
N ALA A 100 -4.98 4.66 -19.06
CA ALA A 100 -5.96 5.07 -20.07
C ALA A 100 -7.36 5.28 -19.50
N ASP A 101 -7.66 4.67 -18.35
CA ASP A 101 -8.98 4.81 -17.73
C ASP A 101 -9.19 6.18 -17.08
N GLN A 102 -8.12 6.93 -16.84
CA GLN A 102 -8.18 8.27 -16.24
C GLN A 102 -9.02 8.32 -14.96
N CYS A 103 -8.89 7.28 -14.13
CA CYS A 103 -9.59 7.22 -12.85
C CYS A 103 -8.97 8.18 -11.84
N ALA A 104 -9.65 8.38 -10.70
CA ALA A 104 -9.13 9.21 -9.62
C ALA A 104 -8.23 8.44 -8.66
N CYS A 105 -8.25 7.10 -8.71
CA CYS A 105 -7.58 6.28 -7.71
C CYS A 105 -6.14 5.90 -8.05
N ARG A 106 -5.81 5.76 -9.35
CA ARG A 106 -4.48 5.25 -9.72
C ARG A 106 -3.38 6.24 -9.40
N LYS A 107 -2.36 5.79 -8.63
CA LYS A 107 -1.17 6.60 -8.40
C LYS A 107 -0.53 6.96 -9.74
N PRO A 108 -0.10 8.17 -9.96
CA PRO A 108 0.28 9.21 -8.98
C PRO A 108 -0.86 10.06 -8.44
N LYS A 109 -2.12 9.73 -8.72
CA LYS A 109 -3.24 10.46 -8.12
C LYS A 109 -3.44 10.03 -6.69
N GLY A 110 -4.03 10.90 -5.88
CA GLY A 110 -4.16 10.67 -4.46
C GLY A 110 -5.48 10.08 -4.02
N GLY A 111 -6.31 9.58 -4.96
CA GLY A 111 -7.67 9.15 -4.62
C GLY A 111 -7.77 8.04 -3.60
N MET A 112 -6.88 7.03 -3.67
CA MET A 112 -6.92 5.94 -2.70
C MET A 112 -6.60 6.43 -1.29
N ILE A 113 -5.60 7.31 -1.17
CA ILE A 113 -5.22 7.87 0.12
C ILE A 113 -6.36 8.73 0.66
N ALA A 114 -6.93 9.58 -0.20
CA ALA A 114 -8.03 10.45 0.23
C ALA A 114 -9.23 9.66 0.71
N GLU A 115 -9.55 8.56 0.04
CA GLU A 115 -10.68 7.71 0.41
C GLU A 115 -10.48 7.10 1.79
N LEU A 116 -9.30 6.55 2.05
CA LEU A 116 -8.99 5.97 3.36
C LEU A 116 -8.95 7.05 4.45
N ALA A 117 -8.40 8.22 4.12
CA ALA A 117 -8.34 9.31 5.09
C ALA A 117 -9.72 9.76 5.50
N GLN A 118 -10.65 9.86 4.55
CA GLN A 118 -12.02 10.25 4.84
C GLN A 118 -12.73 9.19 5.67
N THR A 119 -12.59 7.93 5.28
CA THR A 119 -13.25 6.81 5.95
C THR A 119 -12.81 6.66 7.40
N PHE A 120 -11.53 6.85 7.67
CA PHE A 120 -10.95 6.57 8.99
C PHE A 120 -10.64 7.84 9.80
N GLY A 121 -10.93 9.02 9.26
CA GLY A 121 -10.65 10.27 9.97
C GLY A 121 -9.16 10.53 10.15
N VAL A 122 -8.36 10.28 9.11
CA VAL A 122 -6.89 10.39 9.19
C VAL A 122 -6.45 11.85 9.09
N ASP A 123 -5.50 12.23 9.93
CA ASP A 123 -4.78 13.50 9.79
C ASP A 123 -3.62 13.26 8.83
N LEU A 124 -3.80 13.66 7.57
CA LEU A 124 -2.83 13.41 6.52
C LEU A 124 -1.51 14.14 6.75
N THR A 125 -1.55 15.35 7.32
CA THR A 125 -0.31 16.12 7.52
C THR A 125 0.59 15.48 8.57
N SER A 126 0.04 14.65 9.46
CA SER A 126 0.81 13.90 10.44
C SER A 126 1.15 12.50 9.98
N SER A 127 0.78 12.15 8.76
CA SER A 127 0.89 10.78 8.24
C SER A 127 2.11 10.59 7.36
N LEU A 128 2.41 9.32 7.11
CA LEU A 128 3.59 8.88 6.37
C LEU A 128 3.16 7.99 5.21
N MET A 129 3.80 8.15 4.06
CA MET A 129 3.68 7.20 2.95
C MET A 129 5.02 6.52 2.72
N VAL A 130 4.99 5.21 2.54
CA VAL A 130 6.16 4.39 2.20
C VAL A 130 5.91 3.74 0.85
N GLY A 131 6.83 3.91 -0.08
CA GLY A 131 6.71 3.33 -1.41
C GLY A 131 8.07 3.17 -2.08
N ASP A 132 8.08 2.47 -3.21
CA ASP A 132 9.34 2.19 -3.90
C ASP A 132 9.49 2.94 -5.21
N GLN A 133 8.51 3.76 -5.61
CA GLN A 133 8.52 4.46 -6.89
C GLN A 133 8.12 5.92 -6.73
N GLU A 134 8.50 6.70 -7.74
CA GLU A 134 8.16 8.12 -7.75
C GLU A 134 6.66 8.36 -7.75
N VAL A 135 5.88 7.48 -8.42
CA VAL A 135 4.41 7.64 -8.41
C VAL A 135 3.84 7.54 -7.00
N ASP A 136 4.49 6.78 -6.11
CA ASP A 136 4.07 6.70 -4.70
C ASP A 136 4.28 8.03 -4.01
N GLU A 137 5.42 8.66 -4.23
CA GLU A 137 5.71 9.98 -3.66
C GLU A 137 4.76 11.03 -4.20
N GLN A 138 4.49 11.00 -5.50
CA GLN A 138 3.57 11.94 -6.13
C GLN A 138 2.15 11.78 -5.58
N ALA A 139 1.70 10.55 -5.38
CA ALA A 139 0.37 10.30 -4.81
C ALA A 139 0.28 10.83 -3.38
N ALA A 140 1.33 10.64 -2.58
CA ALA A 140 1.39 11.18 -1.22
C ALA A 140 1.26 12.69 -1.23
N ARG A 141 2.01 13.36 -2.10
CA ARG A 141 1.96 14.82 -2.21
C ARG A 141 0.59 15.30 -2.67
N ALA A 142 0.01 14.61 -3.66
CA ALA A 142 -1.30 14.99 -4.19
C ALA A 142 -2.39 14.89 -3.13
N ALA A 143 -2.29 13.93 -2.22
CA ALA A 143 -3.28 13.75 -1.16
C ALA A 143 -3.01 14.62 0.08
N GLY A 144 -1.82 15.23 0.18
CA GLY A 144 -1.47 16.05 1.33
C GLY A 144 -0.85 15.29 2.48
N VAL A 145 -0.26 14.11 2.21
CA VAL A 145 0.47 13.34 3.23
C VAL A 145 1.73 14.12 3.62
N GLY A 146 1.96 14.24 4.92
CA GLY A 146 3.02 15.11 5.44
C GLY A 146 4.43 14.64 5.13
N ARG A 147 4.65 13.34 4.94
CA ARG A 147 5.99 12.80 4.74
C ARG A 147 5.95 11.59 3.83
N PHE A 148 6.95 11.48 2.96
CA PHE A 148 7.18 10.28 2.14
C PHE A 148 8.57 9.74 2.41
N VAL A 149 8.72 8.41 2.52
CA VAL A 149 10.00 7.75 2.65
C VAL A 149 10.05 6.59 1.67
N TYR A 150 11.15 6.48 0.93
CA TYR A 150 11.33 5.32 0.06
C TYR A 150 11.49 4.04 0.89
N ALA A 151 10.91 2.95 0.39
CA ALA A 151 10.89 1.67 1.09
C ALA A 151 12.30 1.21 1.49
N LYS A 152 13.29 1.38 0.60
CA LYS A 152 14.64 0.93 0.91
C LYS A 152 15.22 1.65 2.13
N ASP A 153 14.89 2.94 2.29
CA ASP A 153 15.37 3.70 3.44
C ASP A 153 14.57 3.36 4.69
N PHE A 154 13.25 3.21 4.54
CA PHE A 154 12.39 2.91 5.68
C PHE A 154 12.69 1.53 6.27
N PHE A 155 12.93 0.53 5.41
CA PHE A 155 13.19 -0.85 5.85
C PHE A 155 14.68 -1.18 5.96
N GLY A 156 15.54 -0.26 5.57
CA GLY A 156 16.99 -0.45 5.72
C GLY A 156 17.62 -1.35 4.65
N TRP A 157 17.10 -1.37 3.44
CA TRP A 157 17.68 -2.16 2.35
C TRP A 157 18.90 -1.44 1.76
N LYS A 158 19.84 -2.25 1.28
CA LYS A 158 21.06 -1.73 0.64
C LYS A 158 20.97 -1.62 -0.88
#